data_f6e4111fb95860b3748b16cbfb367241
#
_entry.id   f6e4111fb95860b3748b16cbfb367241
#
_cell.length_a   1.000
_cell.length_b   1.000
_cell.length_c   1.000
_cell.angle_alpha   90.00
_cell.angle_beta   90.00
_cell.angle_gamma   90.00
#
_symmetry.space_group_name_H-M   'P 1'
#
loop_
_entity.id
_entity.type
_entity.pdbx_description
1 polymer ?
#
loop_
_entity_poly.entity_id
_entity_poly.type
_entity_poly.pdbx_seq_one_letter_code
_entity_poly.pdbx_strand_id
1 'polypeptide(L)'
;MSYAKIKVGLQSEFVAAKWLTEKNYTVYWKTQDMDPIDLVAVHRVSGKVLKIDVKTASIRKTWKPGTMITRTQSKYQKQLGVQILYVFKDGRCKFK
;
A
#
# COMPACT_ATOMS: atom_id res chain seq x y z
N MET A 1 -14.64 -13.24 -0.29
CA MET A 1 -13.39 -12.86 -1.01
C MET A 1 -12.71 -14.11 -1.53
N SER A 2 -12.26 -14.11 -2.78
CA SER A 2 -11.60 -15.30 -3.34
C SER A 2 -10.16 -15.42 -2.81
N TYR A 3 -9.65 -16.66 -2.79
CA TYR A 3 -8.27 -16.95 -2.39
C TYR A 3 -7.26 -16.16 -3.25
N ALA A 4 -7.53 -16.04 -4.56
CA ALA A 4 -6.64 -15.31 -5.47
C ALA A 4 -6.49 -13.82 -5.10
N LYS A 5 -7.58 -13.17 -4.68
CA LYS A 5 -7.54 -11.76 -4.25
C LYS A 5 -6.75 -11.60 -2.96
N ILE A 6 -6.92 -12.50 -2.00
CA ILE A 6 -6.17 -12.49 -0.74
C ILE A 6 -4.68 -12.65 -1.03
N LYS A 7 -4.32 -13.60 -1.90
CA LYS A 7 -2.94 -13.85 -2.27
C LYS A 7 -2.28 -12.64 -2.93
N VAL A 8 -2.97 -11.99 -3.86
CA VAL A 8 -2.44 -10.79 -4.55
C VAL A 8 -2.23 -9.64 -3.57
N GLY A 9 -3.20 -9.40 -2.68
CA GLY A 9 -3.08 -8.36 -1.66
C GLY A 9 -1.89 -8.59 -0.75
N LEU A 10 -1.70 -9.83 -0.28
CA LEU A 10 -0.58 -10.19 0.58
C LEU A 10 0.77 -10.03 -0.13
N GLN A 11 0.86 -10.44 -1.41
CA GLN A 11 2.06 -10.24 -2.21
C GLN A 11 2.41 -8.76 -2.34
N SER A 12 1.41 -7.90 -2.58
CA SER A 12 1.62 -6.46 -2.68
C SER A 12 2.15 -5.86 -1.37
N GLU A 13 1.63 -6.34 -0.23
CA GLU A 13 2.11 -5.90 1.08
C GLU A 13 3.58 -6.27 1.29
N PHE A 14 4.01 -7.47 0.89
CA PHE A 14 5.41 -7.89 0.97
C PHE A 14 6.31 -7.05 0.07
N VAL A 15 5.87 -6.75 -1.15
CA VAL A 15 6.62 -5.88 -2.08
C VAL A 15 6.76 -4.48 -1.50
N ALA A 16 5.69 -3.93 -0.94
CA ALA A 16 5.70 -2.63 -0.29
C ALA A 16 6.68 -2.61 0.89
N ALA A 17 6.67 -3.65 1.72
CA ALA A 17 7.57 -3.75 2.86
C ALA A 17 9.04 -3.79 2.41
N LYS A 18 9.35 -4.56 1.37
CA LYS A 18 10.69 -4.60 0.80
C LYS A 18 11.13 -3.23 0.30
N TRP A 19 10.27 -2.57 -0.46
CA TRP A 19 10.54 -1.24 -1.01
C TRP A 19 10.81 -0.21 0.09
N LEU A 20 10.00 -0.22 1.15
CA LEU A 20 10.17 0.67 2.30
C LEU A 20 11.48 0.37 3.06
N THR A 21 11.79 -0.91 3.23
CA THR A 21 13.04 -1.33 3.89
C THR A 21 14.26 -0.81 3.12
N GLU A 22 14.22 -0.86 1.78
CA GLU A 22 15.28 -0.33 0.93
C GLU A 22 15.43 1.19 1.06
N LYS A 23 14.35 1.89 1.46
CA LYS A 23 14.37 3.34 1.70
C LYS A 23 14.64 3.69 3.16
N ASN A 24 15.17 2.76 3.92
CA ASN A 24 15.62 2.95 5.29
C ASN A 24 14.49 3.09 6.32
N TYR A 25 13.37 2.40 6.08
CA TYR A 25 12.27 2.30 7.03
C TYR A 25 12.27 0.94 7.72
N THR A 26 11.87 0.91 8.98
CA THR A 26 11.47 -0.31 9.68
C THR A 26 9.96 -0.46 9.50
N VAL A 27 9.52 -1.64 9.10
CA VAL A 27 8.12 -1.88 8.74
C VAL A 27 7.44 -2.77 9.78
N TYR A 28 6.24 -2.39 10.18
CA TYR A 28 5.40 -3.16 11.10
C TYR A 28 4.09 -3.51 10.42
N TRP A 29 3.64 -4.75 10.59
CA TRP A 29 2.39 -5.23 10.01
C TRP A 29 1.22 -5.11 10.99
N LYS A 30 0.02 -4.93 10.44
CA LYS A 30 -1.23 -5.02 11.21
C LYS A 30 -1.43 -6.44 11.75
N THR A 31 -2.15 -6.55 12.87
CA THR A 31 -2.50 -7.84 13.45
C THR A 31 -3.91 -8.30 13.09
N GLN A 32 -4.77 -7.40 12.58
CA GLN A 32 -6.16 -7.66 12.25
C GLN A 32 -6.47 -7.31 10.80
N ASP A 33 -7.20 -8.17 10.11
CA ASP A 33 -7.52 -8.00 8.69
C ASP A 33 -8.40 -6.77 8.39
N MET A 34 -9.21 -6.35 9.35
CA MET A 34 -10.14 -5.23 9.18
C MET A 34 -9.51 -3.88 9.55
N ASP A 35 -8.25 -3.87 9.88
CA ASP A 35 -7.55 -2.63 10.24
C ASP A 35 -7.40 -1.73 9.00
N PRO A 36 -7.72 -0.42 9.11
CA PRO A 36 -7.57 0.52 7.99
C PRO A 36 -6.11 0.80 7.62
N ILE A 37 -5.18 0.42 8.46
CA ILE A 37 -3.73 0.58 8.23
C ILE A 37 -3.14 -0.80 7.95
N ASP A 38 -2.56 -0.99 6.76
CA ASP A 38 -1.91 -2.26 6.40
C ASP A 38 -0.51 -2.36 6.98
N LEU A 39 0.26 -1.28 6.88
CA LEU A 39 1.64 -1.20 7.35
C LEU A 39 1.89 0.11 8.07
N VAL A 40 2.75 0.05 9.06
CA VAL A 40 3.35 1.25 9.68
C VAL A 40 4.84 1.22 9.39
N ALA A 41 5.38 2.30 8.84
CA ALA A 41 6.80 2.42 8.53
C ALA A 41 7.42 3.57 9.34
N VAL A 42 8.54 3.28 9.99
CA VAL A 42 9.27 4.27 10.79
C VAL A 42 10.67 4.45 10.20
N HIS A 43 10.99 5.67 9.78
CA HIS A 43 12.29 5.96 9.23
C HIS A 43 13.38 5.82 10.29
N ARG A 44 14.43 5.07 10.00
CA ARG A 44 15.46 4.70 10.97
C ARG A 44 16.29 5.88 11.47
N VAL A 45 16.42 6.92 10.66
CA VAL A 45 17.24 8.09 10.99
C VAL A 45 16.39 9.22 11.55
N SER A 46 15.36 9.65 10.78
CA SER A 46 14.53 10.81 11.17
C SER A 46 13.45 10.48 12.18
N GLY A 47 13.07 9.21 12.33
CA GLY A 47 11.94 8.79 13.15
C GLY A 47 10.57 9.09 12.55
N LYS A 48 10.52 9.55 11.30
CA LYS A 48 9.25 9.84 10.62
C LYS A 48 8.39 8.58 10.53
N VAL A 49 7.11 8.71 10.89
CA VAL A 49 6.16 7.61 10.89
C VAL A 49 5.20 7.76 9.72
N LEU A 50 5.04 6.69 8.94
CA LEU A 50 4.07 6.60 7.85
C LEU A 50 3.04 5.53 8.18
N LYS A 51 1.77 5.85 8.03
CA LYS A 51 0.66 4.90 8.13
C LYS A 51 0.20 4.62 6.71
N ILE A 52 0.23 3.36 6.29
CA ILE A 52 0.13 3.00 4.87
C ILE A 52 -1.00 2.00 4.62
N ASP A 53 -1.83 2.31 3.61
CA ASP A 53 -2.78 1.39 3.01
C ASP A 53 -2.20 0.97 1.65
N VAL A 54 -1.88 -0.31 1.51
CA VAL A 54 -1.26 -0.86 0.30
C VAL A 54 -2.34 -1.25 -0.70
N LYS A 55 -2.23 -0.75 -1.92
CA LYS A 55 -3.13 -1.10 -3.01
C LYS A 55 -2.34 -1.61 -4.20
N THR A 56 -2.78 -2.73 -4.77
CA THR A 56 -2.24 -3.20 -6.04
C THR A 56 -2.69 -2.25 -7.14
N ALA A 57 -1.75 -1.71 -7.90
CA ALA A 57 -2.07 -0.78 -8.98
C ALA A 57 -2.79 -1.50 -10.11
N SER A 58 -3.88 -0.90 -10.61
CA SER A 58 -4.65 -1.40 -11.73
C SER A 58 -4.61 -0.40 -12.87
N ILE A 59 -4.38 -0.90 -14.09
CA ILE A 59 -4.33 -0.09 -15.30
C ILE A 59 -5.64 -0.28 -16.06
N ARG A 60 -6.25 0.82 -16.51
CA ARG A 60 -7.49 0.77 -17.28
C ARG A 60 -7.25 0.06 -18.61
N LYS A 61 -8.16 -0.85 -18.96
CA LYS A 61 -8.06 -1.63 -20.19
C LYS A 61 -9.07 -1.22 -21.24
N THR A 62 -10.20 -0.63 -20.83
CA THR A 62 -11.32 -0.29 -21.73
C THR A 62 -11.49 1.21 -21.89
N TRP A 63 -11.77 1.94 -20.85
CA TRP A 63 -11.93 3.39 -20.89
C TRP A 63 -10.61 4.07 -20.56
N LYS A 64 -10.11 4.91 -21.46
CA LYS A 64 -8.78 5.54 -21.36
C LYS A 64 -7.70 4.49 -21.04
N PRO A 65 -7.44 3.55 -21.97
CA PRO A 65 -6.45 2.48 -21.73
C PRO A 65 -5.08 3.06 -21.35
N GLY A 66 -4.39 2.37 -20.46
CA GLY A 66 -3.07 2.78 -20.00
C GLY A 66 -3.06 3.72 -18.82
N THR A 67 -4.20 4.29 -18.42
CA THR A 67 -4.28 5.12 -17.22
C THR A 67 -4.51 4.27 -15.98
N MET A 68 -3.86 4.64 -14.88
CA MET A 68 -4.01 3.95 -13.61
C MET A 68 -5.38 4.25 -12.97
N ILE A 69 -6.02 3.21 -12.42
CA ILE A 69 -7.24 3.38 -11.65
C ILE A 69 -6.86 3.93 -10.27
N THR A 70 -7.37 5.13 -9.95
CA THR A 70 -7.10 5.79 -8.68
C THR A 70 -8.05 5.28 -7.61
N ARG A 71 -7.53 4.97 -6.43
CA ARG A 71 -8.33 4.53 -5.28
C ARG A 71 -8.62 5.72 -4.37
N THR A 72 -9.81 5.72 -3.77
CA THR A 72 -10.23 6.74 -2.82
C THR A 72 -10.09 6.21 -1.40
N GLN A 73 -9.50 7.02 -0.52
CA GLN A 73 -9.40 6.69 0.89
C GLN A 73 -10.77 6.82 1.56
N SER A 74 -11.05 5.99 2.57
CA SER A 74 -12.22 6.17 3.42
C SER A 74 -12.05 7.43 4.27
N LYS A 75 -13.17 7.98 4.76
CA LYS A 75 -13.14 9.12 5.68
C LYS A 75 -12.31 8.81 6.92
N TYR A 76 -12.45 7.60 7.45
CA TYR A 76 -11.71 7.15 8.64
C TYR A 76 -10.20 7.10 8.37
N GLN A 77 -9.78 6.58 7.21
CA GLN A 77 -8.37 6.58 6.83
C GLN A 77 -7.79 7.99 6.72
N LYS A 78 -8.56 8.92 6.15
CA LYS A 78 -8.14 10.34 6.06
C LYS A 78 -7.95 10.95 7.44
N GLN A 79 -8.85 10.66 8.38
CA GLN A 79 -8.74 11.15 9.76
C GLN A 79 -7.50 10.62 10.46
N LEU A 80 -7.11 9.38 10.18
CA LEU A 80 -5.92 8.76 10.76
C LEU A 80 -4.61 9.20 10.08
N GLY A 81 -4.69 9.92 8.97
CA GLY A 81 -3.51 10.32 8.22
C GLY A 81 -2.89 9.17 7.43
N VAL A 82 -3.70 8.20 7.01
CA VAL A 82 -3.24 7.05 6.23
C VAL A 82 -2.94 7.46 4.80
N GLN A 83 -1.80 7.03 4.26
CA GLN A 83 -1.41 7.25 2.87
C GLN A 83 -1.60 5.98 2.06
N ILE A 84 -2.02 6.13 0.81
CA ILE A 84 -2.10 5.00 -0.13
C ILE A 84 -0.75 4.83 -0.81
N LEU A 85 -0.23 3.59 -0.76
CA LEU A 85 0.97 3.20 -1.51
C LEU A 85 0.56 2.20 -2.58
N TYR A 86 0.74 2.59 -3.84
CA TYR A 86 0.46 1.72 -4.98
C TYR A 86 1.64 0.80 -5.26
N VAL A 87 1.36 -0.48 -5.46
CA VAL A 87 2.35 -1.49 -5.85
C VAL A 87 2.04 -1.96 -7.27
N PHE A 88 2.99 -1.81 -8.17
CA PHE A 88 2.88 -2.20 -9.57
C PHE A 88 3.39 -3.62 -9.78
N LYS A 89 2.95 -4.25 -10.87
CA LYS A 89 3.31 -5.64 -11.19
C LYS A 89 4.82 -5.87 -11.31
N ASP A 90 5.56 -4.85 -11.73
CA ASP A 90 7.02 -4.93 -11.87
C ASP A 90 7.78 -4.68 -10.56
N GLY A 91 7.07 -4.54 -9.46
CA GLY A 91 7.66 -4.31 -8.13
C GLY A 91 7.91 -2.86 -7.78
N ARG A 92 7.59 -1.91 -8.68
CA ARG A 92 7.69 -0.49 -8.35
C ARG A 92 6.58 -0.10 -7.39
N CYS A 93 6.84 0.91 -6.56
CA CYS A 93 5.87 1.45 -5.62
C CYS A 93 5.81 2.97 -5.77
N LYS A 94 4.62 3.52 -5.53
CA LYS A 94 4.40 4.97 -5.61
C LYS A 94 3.31 5.39 -4.65
N PHE A 95 3.57 6.41 -3.84
CA PHE A 95 2.53 7.04 -3.02
C PHE A 95 1.57 7.83 -3.90
N LYS A 96 0.29 7.76 -3.52
CA LYS A 96 -0.75 8.52 -4.19
C LYS A 96 -0.48 10.02 -4.13
#